data_32eee3cd4f4d8b1f7ad0faf41eb2f2b9
#
_entry.id   32eee3cd4f4d8b1f7ad0faf41eb2f2b9
#
_cell.length_a   1.000
_cell.length_b   1.000
_cell.length_c   1.000
_cell.angle_alpha   90.00
_cell.angle_beta   90.00
_cell.angle_gamma   90.00
#
_symmetry.space_group_name_H-M   'P 1'
#
loop_
_entity.id
_entity.type
_entity.pdbx_description
1 polymer ?
#
loop_
_entity_poly.entity_id
_entity_poly.type
_entity_poly.pdbx_seq_one_letter_code
_entity_poly.pdbx_strand_id
1 'polypeptide(L)'
;MTSHWQTQLERLAAGQPTLLTGIRRGVEKESLRISPEGTLAQTPHPPGLGSALTHGSITTDYSEALLEFITPVSTGIDETLGTLADIHSFVYRQLGNERLWALSMPCIVSGDAGIPVARYGSSNVARMKTVYRLGLGHRYGRMMQAIAGIHYNFSPPEAFWEAAWQDDGAQGSRQDYITDRYLGLIRNFHRWSWLLIYLFGASPAVCASFLRGRKDHSLEPMDPEGNTLYRPHATSLRMGGLGYNSEAQRGLAVCYNDLDSYLKTLKDAILTPHPAYAQFPSGEGGDYEQLNDSLLQIENEFYSTIRPKRVAASGETALTALRRGGIEYIEVRCLDVNPFAPLGLDEETIRFLDAFLLHCLVEDSPPCSPAEQAVLDENLATVVDRGREPGLTLAGTGGRRPLSALAGERLQGIARTAALLDAAHGDGACRAAVAAQEAKVQDTEATPSARMLAEMGRDGLPFYRFGLRYSERWAQYFRERTLAGDALAALEAESERSLEAQRELEAADTLDFASYLAAYYDQYAAL
;
A
#
# COMPACT_ATOMS: atom_id res chain seq x y z
N MET A 1 5.03 31.75 -1.54
CA MET A 1 4.56 32.23 -0.21
C MET A 1 4.42 31.01 0.66
N THR A 2 4.77 31.12 1.95
CA THR A 2 4.58 30.05 2.93
C THR A 2 3.08 29.95 3.22
N SER A 3 2.52 28.74 3.26
CA SER A 3 1.10 28.56 3.60
C SER A 3 0.81 28.96 5.05
N HIS A 4 -0.46 29.24 5.36
CA HIS A 4 -0.88 29.49 6.74
C HIS A 4 -0.47 28.31 7.65
N TRP A 5 -0.71 27.09 7.17
CA TRP A 5 -0.43 25.86 7.92
C TRP A 5 1.07 25.58 8.09
N GLN A 6 1.90 25.95 7.12
CA GLN A 6 3.35 25.88 7.26
C GLN A 6 3.84 26.82 8.36
N THR A 7 3.30 28.05 8.40
CA THR A 7 3.61 29.03 9.45
C THR A 7 3.14 28.56 10.81
N GLN A 8 1.96 27.92 10.88
CA GLN A 8 1.43 27.31 12.11
C GLN A 8 2.37 26.21 12.61
N LEU A 9 2.76 25.27 11.73
CA LEU A 9 3.68 24.19 12.07
C LEU A 9 5.01 24.73 12.62
N GLU A 10 5.60 25.72 11.96
CA GLU A 10 6.86 26.35 12.39
C GLU A 10 6.73 26.97 13.79
N ARG A 11 5.61 27.64 14.08
CA ARG A 11 5.32 28.23 15.39
C ARG A 11 5.12 27.16 16.47
N LEU A 12 4.32 26.12 16.20
CA LEU A 12 4.08 25.02 17.12
C LEU A 12 5.36 24.23 17.42
N ALA A 13 6.16 23.93 16.39
CA ALA A 13 7.42 23.22 16.55
C ALA A 13 8.45 24.05 17.34
N ALA A 14 8.50 25.37 17.14
CA ALA A 14 9.40 26.25 17.90
C ALA A 14 9.00 26.33 19.38
N GLY A 15 7.69 26.28 19.70
CA GLY A 15 7.18 26.30 21.07
C GLY A 15 7.27 24.94 21.77
N GLN A 16 7.03 23.86 21.05
CA GLN A 16 6.99 22.48 21.55
C GLN A 16 7.52 21.49 20.50
N PRO A 17 8.83 21.32 20.36
CA PRO A 17 9.43 20.39 19.38
C PRO A 17 8.91 18.96 19.51
N THR A 18 8.57 18.53 20.73
CA THR A 18 8.03 17.19 21.02
C THR A 18 6.71 16.87 20.33
N LEU A 19 5.98 17.86 19.80
CA LEU A 19 4.78 17.64 18.99
C LEU A 19 5.08 16.87 17.70
N LEU A 20 6.32 16.88 17.20
CA LEU A 20 6.73 16.21 15.98
C LEU A 20 7.43 14.86 16.24
N THR A 21 7.92 14.59 17.45
CA THR A 21 8.60 13.32 17.77
C THR A 21 7.64 12.16 17.97
N GLY A 22 6.35 12.43 18.22
CA GLY A 22 5.32 11.42 18.48
C GLY A 22 4.57 10.95 17.23
N ILE A 23 5.09 11.16 16.02
CA ILE A 23 4.49 10.60 14.78
C ILE A 23 4.39 9.09 14.92
N ARG A 24 3.17 8.57 14.76
CA ARG A 24 2.87 7.14 14.80
C ARG A 24 2.88 6.57 13.40
N ARG A 25 3.50 5.43 13.26
CA ARG A 25 3.64 4.73 11.98
C ARG A 25 3.43 3.23 12.12
N GLY A 26 3.09 2.59 11.00
CA GLY A 26 3.02 1.16 10.84
C GLY A 26 3.35 0.79 9.40
N VAL A 27 3.88 -0.40 9.19
CA VAL A 27 4.21 -0.94 7.86
C VAL A 27 3.45 -2.23 7.66
N GLU A 28 2.79 -2.36 6.50
CA GLU A 28 2.22 -3.60 5.99
C GLU A 28 3.01 -3.97 4.75
N LYS A 29 3.64 -5.16 4.74
CA LYS A 29 4.46 -5.60 3.61
C LYS A 29 3.96 -6.93 3.07
N GLU A 30 3.62 -6.93 1.80
CA GLU A 30 3.26 -8.13 1.06
C GLU A 30 4.48 -8.82 0.47
N SER A 31 4.50 -10.15 0.45
CA SER A 31 5.57 -10.95 -0.17
C SER A 31 5.05 -12.32 -0.61
N LEU A 32 5.23 -12.65 -1.91
CA LEU A 32 4.91 -13.97 -2.43
C LEU A 32 5.87 -15.02 -1.87
N ARG A 33 5.34 -16.17 -1.46
CA ARG A 33 6.13 -17.38 -1.25
C ARG A 33 6.44 -18.03 -2.60
N ILE A 34 7.68 -18.40 -2.81
CA ILE A 34 8.16 -19.04 -4.02
C ILE A 34 8.92 -20.33 -3.72
N SER A 35 8.92 -21.26 -4.68
CA SER A 35 9.79 -22.42 -4.68
C SER A 35 11.27 -22.00 -4.87
N PRO A 36 12.23 -22.92 -4.63
CA PRO A 36 13.63 -22.69 -4.96
C PRO A 36 13.89 -22.32 -6.44
N GLU A 37 13.02 -22.75 -7.34
CA GLU A 37 13.12 -22.49 -8.79
C GLU A 37 12.49 -21.15 -9.19
N GLY A 38 11.86 -20.43 -8.27
CA GLY A 38 11.22 -19.14 -8.48
C GLY A 38 9.78 -19.21 -9.01
N THR A 39 9.13 -20.37 -8.90
CA THR A 39 7.69 -20.51 -9.18
C THR A 39 6.86 -20.16 -7.94
N LEU A 40 5.63 -19.69 -8.16
CA LEU A 40 4.71 -19.41 -7.07
C LEU A 40 4.45 -20.66 -6.20
N ALA A 41 4.57 -20.54 -4.88
CA ALA A 41 4.32 -21.64 -3.95
C ALA A 41 2.86 -22.13 -4.05
N GLN A 42 2.69 -23.45 -3.95
CA GLN A 42 1.38 -24.11 -3.97
C GLN A 42 1.03 -24.74 -2.61
N THR A 43 1.90 -24.58 -1.63
CA THR A 43 1.70 -25.07 -0.27
C THR A 43 0.69 -24.20 0.47
N PRO A 44 -0.08 -24.74 1.42
CA PRO A 44 -0.96 -23.94 2.27
C PRO A 44 -0.17 -22.98 3.16
N HIS A 45 -0.87 -22.06 3.83
CA HIS A 45 -0.28 -21.21 4.87
C HIS A 45 0.44 -22.07 5.91
N PRO A 46 1.71 -21.79 6.23
CA PRO A 46 2.48 -22.62 7.15
C PRO A 46 1.86 -22.62 8.55
N PRO A 47 1.54 -23.82 9.13
CA PRO A 47 0.86 -23.87 10.43
C PRO A 47 1.64 -23.21 11.58
N GLY A 48 2.98 -23.20 11.51
CA GLY A 48 3.81 -22.54 12.50
C GLY A 48 3.73 -21.01 12.51
N LEU A 49 3.07 -20.41 11.51
CA LEU A 49 2.78 -18.97 11.45
C LEU A 49 1.44 -18.60 12.11
N GLY A 50 0.73 -19.58 12.69
CA GLY A 50 -0.58 -19.35 13.29
C GLY A 50 -1.70 -19.17 12.25
N SER A 51 -2.78 -18.51 12.66
CA SER A 51 -3.96 -18.27 11.83
C SER A 51 -3.83 -17.00 10.99
N ALA A 52 -3.94 -17.11 9.68
CA ALA A 52 -4.00 -15.94 8.79
C ALA A 52 -5.23 -15.04 9.05
N LEU A 53 -6.26 -15.53 9.77
CA LEU A 53 -7.45 -14.76 10.13
C LEU A 53 -7.22 -13.83 11.32
N THR A 54 -6.53 -14.31 12.35
CA THR A 54 -6.51 -13.72 13.69
C THR A 54 -5.14 -13.38 14.22
N HIS A 55 -4.06 -13.70 13.50
CA HIS A 55 -2.70 -13.28 13.87
C HIS A 55 -2.51 -11.79 13.63
N GLY A 56 -2.06 -11.05 14.65
CA GLY A 56 -1.93 -9.60 14.60
C GLY A 56 -0.85 -9.07 13.65
N SER A 57 0.15 -9.89 13.32
CA SER A 57 1.32 -9.46 12.53
C SER A 57 1.56 -10.28 11.26
N ILE A 58 0.92 -11.42 11.07
CA ILE A 58 1.14 -12.29 9.91
C ILE A 58 -0.21 -12.76 9.36
N THR A 59 -0.52 -12.34 8.14
CA THR A 59 -1.74 -12.74 7.43
C THR A 59 -1.42 -13.09 5.98
N THR A 60 -2.43 -13.27 5.17
CA THR A 60 -2.34 -13.36 3.71
C THR A 60 -3.16 -12.23 3.09
N ASP A 61 -2.67 -11.64 1.99
CA ASP A 61 -3.50 -10.74 1.20
C ASP A 61 -4.46 -11.53 0.30
N TYR A 62 -4.26 -11.56 -1.01
CA TYR A 62 -5.16 -12.25 -1.94
C TYR A 62 -4.95 -13.76 -2.00
N SER A 63 -3.69 -14.17 -2.11
CA SER A 63 -3.30 -15.56 -2.34
C SER A 63 -2.80 -16.21 -1.05
N GLU A 64 -3.06 -17.51 -0.92
CA GLU A 64 -2.43 -18.36 0.10
C GLU A 64 -0.90 -18.24 0.08
N ALA A 65 -0.32 -17.96 -1.11
CA ALA A 65 1.11 -17.74 -1.28
C ALA A 65 1.55 -16.29 -1.02
N LEU A 66 0.64 -15.33 -0.91
CA LEU A 66 0.96 -13.91 -0.69
C LEU A 66 0.83 -13.59 0.79
N LEU A 67 1.94 -13.73 1.53
CA LEU A 67 1.98 -13.34 2.94
C LEU A 67 1.99 -11.81 3.06
N GLU A 68 1.33 -11.32 4.09
CA GLU A 68 1.31 -9.92 4.48
C GLU A 68 1.78 -9.77 5.93
N PHE A 69 2.78 -8.92 6.14
CA PHE A 69 3.42 -8.68 7.43
C PHE A 69 3.05 -7.30 7.94
N ILE A 70 2.49 -7.25 9.14
CA ILE A 70 1.93 -6.04 9.74
C ILE A 70 2.71 -5.73 11.01
N THR A 71 3.34 -4.55 11.09
CA THR A 71 3.98 -4.10 12.32
C THR A 71 2.96 -3.48 13.26
N PRO A 72 3.15 -3.58 14.58
CA PRO A 72 2.46 -2.74 15.52
C PRO A 72 2.68 -1.25 15.24
N VAL A 73 1.76 -0.41 15.71
CA VAL A 73 1.94 1.04 15.68
C VAL A 73 3.10 1.43 16.59
N SER A 74 4.06 2.19 16.05
CA SER A 74 5.22 2.68 16.79
C SER A 74 5.55 4.13 16.46
N THR A 75 6.21 4.82 17.38
CA THR A 75 6.83 6.14 17.17
C THR A 75 8.30 6.03 16.78
N GLY A 76 8.93 4.87 16.97
CA GLY A 76 10.33 4.60 16.62
C GLY A 76 10.47 3.98 15.23
N ILE A 77 11.29 4.58 14.35
CA ILE A 77 11.60 4.01 13.03
C ILE A 77 12.37 2.70 13.18
N ASP A 78 13.38 2.71 14.06
CA ASP A 78 14.19 1.51 14.34
C ASP A 78 13.36 0.37 14.91
N GLU A 79 12.39 0.70 15.79
CA GLU A 79 11.45 -0.28 16.35
C GLU A 79 10.56 -0.86 15.24
N THR A 80 10.01 -0.03 14.37
CA THR A 80 9.17 -0.46 13.24
C THR A 80 9.95 -1.41 12.31
N LEU A 81 11.15 -1.01 11.89
CA LEU A 81 12.00 -1.81 11.01
C LEU A 81 12.54 -3.07 11.71
N GLY A 82 12.92 -2.95 12.99
CA GLY A 82 13.36 -4.07 13.83
C GLY A 82 12.27 -5.13 13.96
N THR A 83 11.04 -4.73 14.26
CA THR A 83 9.90 -5.64 14.36
C THR A 83 9.59 -6.30 13.00
N LEU A 84 9.61 -5.54 11.90
CA LEU A 84 9.41 -6.13 10.58
C LEU A 84 10.52 -7.16 10.24
N ALA A 85 11.77 -6.89 10.64
CA ALA A 85 12.88 -7.82 10.47
C ALA A 85 12.73 -9.07 11.34
N ASP A 86 12.22 -8.94 12.56
CA ASP A 86 11.93 -10.06 13.46
C ASP A 86 10.84 -10.97 12.88
N ILE A 87 9.76 -10.38 12.36
CA ILE A 87 8.69 -11.10 11.65
C ILE A 87 9.28 -11.89 10.46
N HIS A 88 10.11 -11.26 9.62
CA HIS A 88 10.75 -11.95 8.48
C HIS A 88 11.64 -13.12 8.95
N SER A 89 12.46 -12.91 10.00
CA SER A 89 13.33 -13.96 10.55
C SER A 89 12.53 -15.13 11.14
N PHE A 90 11.40 -14.83 11.79
CA PHE A 90 10.47 -15.85 12.30
C PHE A 90 9.82 -16.64 11.14
N VAL A 91 9.31 -15.93 10.13
CA VAL A 91 8.69 -16.56 8.96
C VAL A 91 9.66 -17.50 8.26
N TYR A 92 10.92 -17.08 8.03
CA TYR A 92 11.93 -17.94 7.38
C TYR A 92 12.24 -19.22 8.15
N ARG A 93 11.98 -19.30 9.46
CA ARG A 93 12.10 -20.55 10.24
C ARG A 93 10.99 -21.55 9.91
N GLN A 94 9.86 -21.07 9.37
CA GLN A 94 8.69 -21.88 9.06
C GLN A 94 8.57 -22.25 7.58
N LEU A 95 9.28 -21.55 6.67
CA LEU A 95 9.13 -21.72 5.23
C LEU A 95 9.83 -22.94 4.62
N GLY A 96 10.65 -23.66 5.41
CA GLY A 96 11.44 -24.78 4.86
C GLY A 96 12.33 -24.31 3.69
N ASN A 97 12.12 -24.88 2.51
CA ASN A 97 12.89 -24.53 1.30
C ASN A 97 12.32 -23.34 0.51
N GLU A 98 11.12 -22.87 0.83
CA GLU A 98 10.53 -21.71 0.18
C GLU A 98 11.27 -20.43 0.53
N ARG A 99 11.05 -19.41 -0.30
CA ARG A 99 11.59 -18.07 -0.12
C ARG A 99 10.47 -17.03 -0.25
N LEU A 100 10.70 -15.85 0.29
CA LEU A 100 9.88 -14.67 0.01
C LEU A 100 10.44 -13.99 -1.25
N TRP A 101 9.55 -13.69 -2.20
CA TRP A 101 9.90 -12.97 -3.41
C TRP A 101 10.22 -11.52 -3.09
N ALA A 102 11.35 -11.02 -3.60
CA ALA A 102 11.89 -9.72 -3.25
C ALA A 102 11.42 -8.55 -4.15
N LEU A 103 10.45 -8.78 -5.04
CA LEU A 103 9.94 -7.79 -6.00
C LEU A 103 8.43 -7.62 -5.87
N SER A 104 7.92 -6.46 -6.30
CA SER A 104 6.48 -6.23 -6.39
C SER A 104 5.82 -7.02 -7.51
N MET A 105 6.36 -6.98 -8.72
CA MET A 105 5.81 -7.77 -9.84
C MET A 105 6.08 -9.25 -9.62
N PRO A 106 5.09 -10.12 -9.93
CA PRO A 106 5.16 -11.52 -9.55
C PRO A 106 6.34 -12.30 -10.15
N CYS A 107 6.66 -13.41 -9.49
CA CYS A 107 7.54 -14.48 -9.95
C CYS A 107 6.96 -15.24 -11.15
N ILE A 108 7.49 -16.42 -11.46
CA ILE A 108 6.94 -17.30 -12.47
C ILE A 108 5.58 -17.83 -12.02
N VAL A 109 4.54 -17.50 -12.78
CA VAL A 109 3.14 -17.92 -12.53
C VAL A 109 2.61 -18.73 -13.71
N SER A 110 1.75 -19.71 -13.45
CA SER A 110 1.18 -20.61 -14.46
C SER A 110 -0.20 -20.16 -14.98
N GLY A 111 -0.56 -18.90 -14.80
CA GLY A 111 -1.88 -18.34 -15.10
C GLY A 111 -2.78 -18.27 -13.87
N ASP A 112 -4.01 -17.77 -14.04
CA ASP A 112 -4.96 -17.53 -12.94
C ASP A 112 -5.22 -18.78 -12.07
N ALA A 113 -5.38 -19.94 -12.70
CA ALA A 113 -5.59 -21.21 -11.98
C ALA A 113 -4.40 -21.63 -11.10
N GLY A 114 -3.20 -21.14 -11.40
CA GLY A 114 -1.99 -21.40 -10.62
C GLY A 114 -1.82 -20.47 -9.39
N ILE A 115 -2.78 -19.58 -9.12
CA ILE A 115 -2.75 -18.68 -7.96
C ILE A 115 -3.82 -19.14 -6.95
N PRO A 116 -3.40 -19.82 -5.85
CA PRO A 116 -4.33 -20.31 -4.85
C PRO A 116 -4.94 -19.14 -4.07
N VAL A 117 -6.27 -19.09 -3.98
CA VAL A 117 -7.00 -18.08 -3.20
C VAL A 117 -6.82 -18.35 -1.72
N ALA A 118 -6.57 -17.31 -0.94
CA ALA A 118 -6.35 -17.40 0.50
C ALA A 118 -7.59 -17.93 1.24
N ARG A 119 -7.34 -18.74 2.28
CA ARG A 119 -8.32 -19.38 3.13
C ARG A 119 -8.10 -18.99 4.59
N TYR A 120 -9.18 -18.80 5.34
CA TYR A 120 -9.12 -18.22 6.68
C TYR A 120 -9.84 -19.08 7.74
N GLY A 121 -10.36 -20.25 7.37
CA GLY A 121 -11.15 -21.11 8.25
C GLY A 121 -12.63 -21.16 7.88
N SER A 122 -13.48 -21.58 8.82
CA SER A 122 -14.90 -21.89 8.59
C SER A 122 -15.89 -20.87 9.15
N SER A 123 -15.43 -19.88 9.96
CA SER A 123 -16.31 -18.83 10.48
C SER A 123 -16.88 -17.94 9.37
N ASN A 124 -17.99 -17.26 9.62
CA ASN A 124 -18.64 -16.38 8.65
C ASN A 124 -17.70 -15.26 8.18
N VAL A 125 -16.91 -14.66 9.09
CA VAL A 125 -15.89 -13.67 8.72
C VAL A 125 -14.78 -14.27 7.86
N ALA A 126 -14.35 -15.50 8.14
CA ALA A 126 -13.37 -16.24 7.33
C ALA A 126 -13.90 -16.54 5.93
N ARG A 127 -15.15 -17.03 5.86
CA ARG A 127 -15.85 -17.30 4.60
C ARG A 127 -16.02 -16.02 3.78
N MET A 128 -16.43 -14.93 4.40
CA MET A 128 -16.55 -13.61 3.75
C MET A 128 -15.22 -13.16 3.13
N LYS A 129 -14.11 -13.28 3.87
CA LYS A 129 -12.77 -12.95 3.35
C LYS A 129 -12.38 -13.80 2.14
N THR A 130 -12.71 -15.10 2.14
CA THR A 130 -12.41 -16.01 1.03
C THR A 130 -13.30 -15.70 -0.19
N VAL A 131 -14.62 -15.53 0.01
CA VAL A 131 -15.58 -15.21 -1.06
C VAL A 131 -15.27 -13.85 -1.69
N TYR A 132 -14.89 -12.85 -0.89
CA TYR A 132 -14.41 -11.56 -1.39
C TYR A 132 -13.26 -11.73 -2.39
N ARG A 133 -12.29 -12.59 -2.08
CA ARG A 133 -11.13 -12.86 -2.94
C ARG A 133 -11.48 -13.65 -4.19
N LEU A 134 -12.42 -14.59 -4.10
CA LEU A 134 -12.97 -15.25 -5.28
C LEU A 134 -13.57 -14.20 -6.23
N GLY A 135 -14.38 -13.28 -5.71
CA GLY A 135 -14.94 -12.17 -6.48
C GLY A 135 -13.87 -11.28 -7.12
N LEU A 136 -12.80 -10.92 -6.39
CA LEU A 136 -11.67 -10.17 -6.98
C LEU A 136 -11.04 -10.93 -8.16
N GLY A 137 -10.85 -12.24 -8.00
CA GLY A 137 -10.31 -13.10 -9.06
C GLY A 137 -11.18 -13.13 -10.32
N HIS A 138 -12.51 -13.18 -10.17
CA HIS A 138 -13.45 -13.14 -11.30
C HIS A 138 -13.52 -11.78 -11.98
N ARG A 139 -13.45 -10.69 -11.20
CA ARG A 139 -13.61 -9.32 -11.69
C ARG A 139 -12.36 -8.77 -12.35
N TYR A 140 -11.18 -9.09 -11.83
CA TYR A 140 -9.91 -8.47 -12.20
C TYR A 140 -8.84 -9.45 -12.66
N GLY A 141 -9.09 -10.76 -12.52
CA GLY A 141 -8.10 -11.81 -12.75
C GLY A 141 -7.19 -12.02 -11.53
N ARG A 142 -6.82 -13.28 -11.27
CA ARG A 142 -5.96 -13.64 -10.14
C ARG A 142 -4.52 -13.19 -10.31
N MET A 143 -4.07 -13.10 -11.58
CA MET A 143 -2.71 -12.64 -11.92
C MET A 143 -2.43 -11.25 -11.35
N MET A 144 -3.36 -10.30 -11.52
CA MET A 144 -3.22 -8.94 -10.99
C MET A 144 -3.13 -8.93 -9.45
N GLN A 145 -3.85 -9.83 -8.79
CA GLN A 145 -3.89 -9.94 -7.33
C GLN A 145 -2.61 -10.58 -6.72
N ALA A 146 -1.70 -11.08 -7.55
CA ALA A 146 -0.40 -11.60 -7.11
C ALA A 146 0.70 -10.52 -7.07
N ILE A 147 0.37 -9.28 -7.36
CA ILE A 147 1.30 -8.15 -7.26
C ILE A 147 1.41 -7.75 -5.78
N ALA A 148 2.65 -7.62 -5.29
CA ALA A 148 2.95 -7.24 -3.91
C ALA A 148 3.28 -5.76 -3.78
N GLY A 149 2.96 -5.15 -2.64
CA GLY A 149 3.30 -3.77 -2.32
C GLY A 149 3.72 -3.59 -0.87
N ILE A 150 3.99 -2.35 -0.52
CA ILE A 150 4.19 -1.91 0.86
C ILE A 150 3.18 -0.82 1.16
N HIS A 151 2.46 -0.97 2.27
CA HIS A 151 1.61 0.07 2.81
C HIS A 151 2.32 0.77 3.97
N TYR A 152 2.17 2.08 4.01
CA TYR A 152 2.74 2.91 5.07
C TYR A 152 1.63 3.68 5.78
N ASN A 153 1.42 3.37 7.05
CA ASN A 153 0.43 4.02 7.91
C ASN A 153 1.08 5.20 8.63
N PHE A 154 0.40 6.34 8.67
CA PHE A 154 0.90 7.59 9.23
C PHE A 154 -0.16 8.35 10.00
N SER A 155 0.22 8.84 11.18
CA SER A 155 -0.63 9.70 12.00
C SER A 155 0.23 10.63 12.88
N PRO A 156 0.00 11.96 12.86
CA PRO A 156 0.52 12.85 13.89
C PRO A 156 0.00 12.47 15.28
N PRO A 157 0.74 12.81 16.35
CA PRO A 157 0.28 12.51 17.70
C PRO A 157 -0.94 13.36 18.11
N GLU A 158 -1.72 12.87 19.07
CA GLU A 158 -2.89 13.58 19.60
C GLU A 158 -2.55 14.99 20.09
N ALA A 159 -1.38 15.16 20.74
CA ALA A 159 -0.92 16.46 21.19
C ALA A 159 -0.71 17.48 20.06
N PHE A 160 -0.28 17.03 18.89
CA PHE A 160 -0.18 17.86 17.69
C PHE A 160 -1.56 18.36 17.25
N TRP A 161 -2.54 17.46 17.20
CA TRP A 161 -3.91 17.81 16.79
C TRP A 161 -4.57 18.77 17.77
N GLU A 162 -4.38 18.55 19.06
CA GLU A 162 -4.90 19.45 20.09
C GLU A 162 -4.28 20.84 19.97
N ALA A 163 -2.94 20.92 19.84
CA ALA A 163 -2.24 22.19 19.71
C ALA A 163 -2.63 22.94 18.42
N ALA A 164 -2.76 22.23 17.29
CA ALA A 164 -3.14 22.82 16.01
C ALA A 164 -4.59 23.34 16.05
N TRP A 165 -5.52 22.59 16.62
CA TRP A 165 -6.92 23.00 16.76
C TRP A 165 -7.09 24.21 17.67
N GLN A 166 -6.38 24.25 18.81
CA GLN A 166 -6.40 25.40 19.72
C GLN A 166 -5.82 26.65 19.07
N ASP A 167 -4.72 26.51 18.32
CA ASP A 167 -4.07 27.61 17.60
C ASP A 167 -4.96 28.20 16.51
N ASP A 168 -5.85 27.41 15.91
CA ASP A 168 -6.87 27.84 14.94
C ASP A 168 -8.17 28.34 15.59
N GLY A 169 -8.16 28.57 16.90
CA GLY A 169 -9.28 29.14 17.65
C GLY A 169 -10.32 28.14 18.12
N ALA A 170 -10.04 26.83 18.10
CA ALA A 170 -10.85 25.74 18.66
C ALA A 170 -12.33 25.77 18.23
N GLN A 171 -12.59 26.08 16.95
CA GLN A 171 -13.96 26.15 16.42
C GLN A 171 -14.44 24.76 15.97
N GLY A 172 -15.71 24.46 16.23
CA GLY A 172 -16.34 23.20 15.84
C GLY A 172 -15.85 22.01 16.65
N SER A 173 -16.09 20.81 16.13
CA SER A 173 -15.60 19.57 16.71
C SER A 173 -14.12 19.37 16.34
N ARG A 174 -13.28 19.00 17.33
CA ARG A 174 -11.87 18.66 17.07
C ARG A 174 -11.74 17.50 16.07
N GLN A 175 -12.65 16.54 16.12
CA GLN A 175 -12.62 15.40 15.19
C GLN A 175 -12.93 15.82 13.74
N ASP A 176 -13.85 16.76 13.54
CA ASP A 176 -14.14 17.29 12.21
C ASP A 176 -12.93 18.08 11.68
N TYR A 177 -12.30 18.89 12.54
CA TYR A 177 -11.04 19.57 12.22
C TYR A 177 -9.96 18.60 11.76
N ILE A 178 -9.71 17.50 12.51
CA ILE A 178 -8.73 16.47 12.16
C ILE A 178 -9.10 15.83 10.81
N THR A 179 -10.37 15.50 10.60
CA THR A 179 -10.87 14.88 9.37
C THR A 179 -10.63 15.79 8.16
N ASP A 180 -10.95 17.08 8.26
CA ASP A 180 -10.74 18.04 7.17
C ASP A 180 -9.25 18.22 6.85
N ARG A 181 -8.39 18.22 7.89
CA ARG A 181 -6.94 18.29 7.73
C ARG A 181 -6.38 17.06 7.01
N TYR A 182 -6.83 15.85 7.36
CA TYR A 182 -6.45 14.63 6.65
C TYR A 182 -6.97 14.60 5.21
N LEU A 183 -8.17 15.08 4.94
CA LEU A 183 -8.67 15.21 3.56
C LEU A 183 -7.81 16.20 2.76
N GLY A 184 -7.37 17.29 3.39
CA GLY A 184 -6.39 18.19 2.83
C GLY A 184 -5.08 17.50 2.47
N LEU A 185 -4.53 16.72 3.40
CA LEU A 185 -3.33 15.89 3.17
C LEU A 185 -3.53 14.94 1.97
N ILE A 186 -4.67 14.24 1.92
CA ILE A 186 -4.96 13.28 0.84
C ILE A 186 -5.03 13.99 -0.53
N ARG A 187 -5.68 15.15 -0.64
CA ARG A 187 -5.70 15.93 -1.89
C ARG A 187 -4.30 16.36 -2.32
N ASN A 188 -3.47 16.84 -1.38
CA ASN A 188 -2.09 17.20 -1.67
C ASN A 188 -1.24 15.98 -2.01
N PHE A 189 -1.47 14.84 -1.35
CA PHE A 189 -0.85 13.57 -1.72
C PHE A 189 -1.15 13.20 -3.18
N HIS A 190 -2.41 13.27 -3.61
CA HIS A 190 -2.78 12.98 -5.01
C HIS A 190 -2.07 13.93 -6.00
N ARG A 191 -1.91 15.21 -5.64
CA ARG A 191 -1.17 16.19 -6.45
C ARG A 191 0.31 15.82 -6.63
N TRP A 192 0.88 15.10 -5.66
CA TRP A 192 2.32 14.84 -5.58
C TRP A 192 2.69 13.35 -5.57
N SER A 193 1.75 12.43 -5.62
CA SER A 193 2.01 10.98 -5.59
C SER A 193 2.90 10.49 -6.72
N TRP A 194 2.88 11.16 -7.88
CA TRP A 194 3.80 10.90 -8.97
C TRP A 194 5.28 11.01 -8.56
N LEU A 195 5.60 11.86 -7.59
CA LEU A 195 6.96 12.02 -7.06
C LEU A 195 7.40 10.76 -6.31
N LEU A 196 6.52 10.16 -5.50
CA LEU A 196 6.82 8.89 -4.82
C LEU A 196 7.06 7.77 -5.82
N ILE A 197 6.22 7.69 -6.87
CA ILE A 197 6.37 6.69 -7.93
C ILE A 197 7.69 6.89 -8.70
N TYR A 198 8.08 8.12 -8.96
CA TYR A 198 9.37 8.44 -9.57
C TYR A 198 10.56 8.02 -8.71
N LEU A 199 10.55 8.37 -7.41
CA LEU A 199 11.67 8.18 -6.48
C LEU A 199 11.83 6.75 -5.98
N PHE A 200 10.71 6.03 -5.76
CA PHE A 200 10.66 4.72 -5.09
C PHE A 200 10.10 3.60 -5.97
N GLY A 201 9.66 3.90 -7.19
CA GLY A 201 9.22 2.88 -8.13
C GLY A 201 10.34 1.87 -8.42
N ALA A 202 10.03 0.58 -8.25
CA ALA A 202 10.94 -0.54 -8.40
C ALA A 202 10.31 -1.69 -9.20
N SER A 203 9.49 -1.36 -10.20
CA SER A 203 8.78 -2.33 -11.02
C SER A 203 8.81 -1.96 -12.51
N PRO A 204 10.00 -1.73 -13.12
CA PRO A 204 10.11 -1.30 -14.51
C PRO A 204 9.95 -2.45 -15.51
N ALA A 205 9.95 -3.70 -15.03
CA ALA A 205 9.89 -4.92 -15.81
C ALA A 205 9.03 -5.98 -15.16
N VAL A 206 8.66 -7.01 -15.91
CA VAL A 206 7.82 -8.12 -15.47
C VAL A 206 8.22 -9.41 -16.18
N CYS A 207 8.01 -10.57 -15.53
CA CYS A 207 8.13 -11.87 -16.17
C CYS A 207 7.04 -12.03 -17.26
N ALA A 208 7.39 -12.49 -18.44
CA ALA A 208 6.43 -12.70 -19.53
C ALA A 208 5.30 -13.69 -19.16
N SER A 209 5.53 -14.59 -18.19
CA SER A 209 4.49 -15.48 -17.67
C SER A 209 3.31 -14.73 -17.07
N PHE A 210 3.53 -13.54 -16.50
CA PHE A 210 2.49 -12.67 -15.94
C PHE A 210 1.52 -12.13 -17.00
N LEU A 211 1.97 -11.97 -18.23
CA LEU A 211 1.15 -11.46 -19.34
C LEU A 211 0.65 -12.55 -20.28
N ARG A 212 0.75 -13.82 -19.86
CA ARG A 212 0.32 -14.95 -20.70
C ARG A 212 -1.15 -14.82 -21.10
N GLY A 213 -1.41 -14.76 -22.40
CA GLY A 213 -2.74 -14.58 -22.96
C GLY A 213 -3.18 -13.12 -23.15
N ARG A 214 -2.48 -12.13 -22.60
CA ARG A 214 -2.71 -10.71 -22.85
C ARG A 214 -1.88 -10.22 -24.04
N LYS A 215 -2.52 -9.52 -24.98
CA LYS A 215 -1.87 -8.95 -26.17
C LYS A 215 -1.96 -7.41 -26.19
N ASP A 216 -2.65 -6.83 -25.25
CA ASP A 216 -2.99 -5.42 -25.14
C ASP A 216 -1.97 -4.61 -24.31
N HIS A 217 -0.70 -5.05 -24.36
CA HIS A 217 0.38 -4.34 -23.67
C HIS A 217 1.38 -3.75 -24.66
N SER A 218 2.02 -2.64 -24.28
CA SER A 218 3.07 -1.95 -25.04
C SER A 218 4.47 -2.17 -24.44
N LEU A 219 4.68 -3.31 -23.75
CA LEU A 219 5.98 -3.69 -23.22
C LEU A 219 6.85 -4.30 -24.32
N GLU A 220 8.16 -4.05 -24.22
CA GLU A 220 9.18 -4.55 -25.11
C GLU A 220 9.90 -5.76 -24.49
N PRO A 221 10.37 -6.74 -25.31
CA PRO A 221 11.23 -7.79 -24.79
C PRO A 221 12.60 -7.22 -24.43
N MET A 222 13.10 -7.55 -23.23
CA MET A 222 14.44 -7.16 -22.76
C MET A 222 15.51 -8.18 -23.11
N ASP A 223 15.13 -9.45 -23.21
CA ASP A 223 16.02 -10.57 -23.55
C ASP A 223 15.58 -11.23 -24.86
N PRO A 224 16.51 -11.90 -25.59
CA PRO A 224 16.24 -12.51 -26.91
C PRO A 224 15.13 -13.57 -26.85
N GLU A 225 14.97 -14.26 -25.73
CA GLU A 225 13.97 -15.31 -25.51
C GLU A 225 12.60 -14.72 -25.17
N GLY A 226 12.52 -13.40 -24.86
CA GLY A 226 11.29 -12.72 -24.49
C GLY A 226 10.72 -13.14 -23.12
N ASN A 227 11.58 -13.64 -22.22
CA ASN A 227 11.17 -14.01 -20.87
C ASN A 227 10.89 -12.80 -19.97
N THR A 228 11.49 -11.66 -20.31
CA THR A 228 11.34 -10.37 -19.61
C THR A 228 10.70 -9.37 -20.54
N LEU A 229 9.64 -8.75 -20.06
CA LEU A 229 8.99 -7.61 -20.71
C LEU A 229 9.18 -6.36 -19.86
N TYR A 230 9.47 -5.22 -20.48
CA TYR A 230 9.81 -3.99 -19.76
C TYR A 230 9.41 -2.73 -20.54
N ARG A 231 9.56 -1.57 -19.91
CA ARG A 231 9.64 -0.27 -20.56
C ARG A 231 10.95 0.40 -20.19
N PRO A 232 11.71 0.95 -21.13
CA PRO A 232 13.05 1.51 -20.87
C PRO A 232 13.05 2.61 -19.78
N HIS A 233 11.97 3.38 -19.70
CA HIS A 233 11.85 4.53 -18.80
C HIS A 233 10.77 4.38 -17.72
N ALA A 234 10.16 3.21 -17.59
CA ALA A 234 9.16 2.96 -16.56
C ALA A 234 9.74 3.01 -15.14
N THR A 235 8.93 3.46 -14.22
CA THR A 235 9.24 3.48 -12.79
C THR A 235 8.53 2.34 -12.04
N SER A 236 7.21 2.20 -12.23
CA SER A 236 6.39 1.20 -11.53
C SER A 236 5.24 0.69 -12.38
N LEU A 237 5.43 -0.42 -13.10
CA LEU A 237 4.36 -1.09 -13.84
C LEU A 237 3.24 -1.60 -12.91
N ARG A 238 3.55 -1.82 -11.61
CA ARG A 238 2.58 -2.14 -10.58
C ARG A 238 1.48 -1.08 -10.49
N MET A 239 1.85 0.19 -10.58
CA MET A 239 0.93 1.32 -10.47
C MET A 239 0.27 1.70 -11.81
N GLY A 240 0.54 0.96 -12.87
CA GLY A 240 0.00 1.18 -14.21
C GLY A 240 -1.17 0.26 -14.57
N GLY A 241 -1.52 0.25 -15.86
CA GLY A 241 -2.62 -0.56 -16.40
C GLY A 241 -2.45 -2.08 -16.32
N LEU A 242 -1.26 -2.57 -15.96
CA LEU A 242 -0.99 -3.98 -15.70
C LEU A 242 -1.28 -4.39 -14.25
N GLY A 243 -1.33 -3.43 -13.34
CA GLY A 243 -1.48 -3.64 -11.91
C GLY A 243 -2.75 -2.98 -11.36
N TYR A 244 -2.56 -2.05 -10.45
CA TYR A 244 -3.60 -1.38 -9.65
C TYR A 244 -4.55 -0.49 -10.50
N ASN A 245 -5.19 -1.05 -11.53
CA ASN A 245 -6.12 -0.32 -12.40
C ASN A 245 -7.23 -1.24 -12.91
N SER A 246 -8.47 -0.86 -12.69
CA SER A 246 -9.66 -1.55 -13.16
C SER A 246 -10.46 -0.66 -14.10
N GLU A 247 -10.83 -1.15 -15.28
CA GLU A 247 -11.69 -0.41 -16.21
C GLU A 247 -13.05 -0.09 -15.59
N ALA A 248 -13.62 -1.02 -14.82
CA ALA A 248 -14.89 -0.81 -14.13
C ALA A 248 -14.81 0.32 -13.10
N GLN A 249 -13.67 0.50 -12.44
CA GLN A 249 -13.47 1.55 -11.44
C GLN A 249 -13.01 2.90 -12.04
N ARG A 250 -12.60 2.95 -13.31
CA ARG A 250 -12.19 4.23 -13.96
C ARG A 250 -13.29 5.28 -13.97
N GLY A 251 -14.57 4.86 -13.98
CA GLY A 251 -15.71 5.76 -13.88
C GLY A 251 -16.04 6.22 -12.47
N LEU A 252 -15.39 5.66 -11.44
CA LEU A 252 -15.67 5.96 -10.04
C LEU A 252 -14.82 7.15 -9.58
N ALA A 253 -15.40 8.35 -9.71
CA ALA A 253 -14.78 9.60 -9.25
C ALA A 253 -14.95 9.76 -7.75
N VAL A 254 -14.02 9.19 -6.95
CA VAL A 254 -14.02 9.33 -5.50
C VAL A 254 -13.55 10.72 -5.11
N CYS A 255 -14.43 11.45 -4.40
CA CYS A 255 -14.17 12.82 -3.96
C CYS A 255 -13.54 12.83 -2.57
N TYR A 256 -12.42 13.54 -2.41
CA TYR A 256 -11.74 13.77 -1.14
C TYR A 256 -11.88 15.22 -0.66
N ASN A 257 -12.88 15.96 -1.16
CA ASN A 257 -13.11 17.34 -0.74
C ASN A 257 -13.79 17.42 0.63
N ASP A 258 -14.65 16.45 0.93
CA ASP A 258 -15.29 16.27 2.23
C ASP A 258 -15.58 14.78 2.51
N LEU A 259 -15.76 14.44 3.79
CA LEU A 259 -15.97 13.06 4.21
C LEU A 259 -17.31 12.50 3.70
N ASP A 260 -18.36 13.31 3.69
CA ASP A 260 -19.70 12.87 3.26
C ASP A 260 -19.70 12.45 1.80
N SER A 261 -19.07 13.23 0.93
CA SER A 261 -18.90 12.91 -0.48
C SER A 261 -18.08 11.63 -0.69
N TYR A 262 -17.01 11.45 0.09
CA TYR A 262 -16.19 10.24 0.06
C TYR A 262 -17.02 9.00 0.44
N LEU A 263 -17.70 9.04 1.58
CA LEU A 263 -18.53 7.92 2.07
C LEU A 263 -19.67 7.62 1.12
N LYS A 264 -20.37 8.65 0.62
CA LYS A 264 -21.47 8.51 -0.33
C LYS A 264 -21.01 7.81 -1.61
N THR A 265 -19.90 8.24 -2.19
CA THR A 265 -19.41 7.67 -3.46
C THR A 265 -19.09 6.18 -3.32
N LEU A 266 -18.42 5.77 -2.25
CA LEU A 266 -18.11 4.36 -2.02
C LEU A 266 -19.35 3.53 -1.67
N LYS A 267 -20.25 4.07 -0.82
CA LYS A 267 -21.53 3.45 -0.52
C LYS A 267 -22.33 3.17 -1.80
N ASP A 268 -22.48 4.21 -2.65
CA ASP A 268 -23.23 4.07 -3.90
C ASP A 268 -22.63 2.98 -4.80
N ALA A 269 -21.29 2.90 -4.88
CA ALA A 269 -20.59 1.87 -5.64
C ALA A 269 -20.79 0.45 -5.06
N ILE A 270 -20.91 0.32 -3.74
CA ILE A 270 -21.16 -0.97 -3.05
C ILE A 270 -22.62 -1.43 -3.23
N LEU A 271 -23.56 -0.50 -3.36
CA LEU A 271 -25.00 -0.79 -3.45
C LEU A 271 -25.54 -0.77 -4.88
N THR A 272 -24.74 -0.38 -5.88
CA THR A 272 -25.19 -0.29 -7.28
C THR A 272 -24.76 -1.53 -8.06
N PRO A 273 -25.69 -2.39 -8.51
CA PRO A 273 -25.39 -3.55 -9.33
C PRO A 273 -24.64 -3.19 -10.62
N HIS A 274 -23.66 -4.03 -10.98
CA HIS A 274 -22.87 -3.87 -12.20
C HIS A 274 -23.13 -5.02 -13.17
N PRO A 275 -23.67 -4.77 -14.39
CA PRO A 275 -24.13 -5.83 -15.28
C PRO A 275 -23.08 -6.90 -15.63
N ALA A 276 -21.79 -6.51 -15.70
CA ALA A 276 -20.71 -7.47 -16.00
C ALA A 276 -20.50 -8.50 -14.89
N TYR A 277 -20.91 -8.21 -13.65
CA TYR A 277 -20.69 -9.07 -12.50
C TYR A 277 -21.90 -9.96 -12.14
N ALA A 278 -23.08 -9.70 -12.73
CA ALA A 278 -24.29 -10.49 -12.50
C ALA A 278 -24.18 -11.97 -12.95
N GLN A 279 -23.15 -12.31 -13.76
CA GLN A 279 -22.89 -13.67 -14.20
C GLN A 279 -22.25 -14.58 -13.13
N PHE A 280 -21.68 -14.01 -12.07
CA PHE A 280 -21.01 -14.77 -11.00
C PHE A 280 -21.95 -15.00 -9.82
N PRO A 281 -22.04 -16.24 -9.28
CA PRO A 281 -22.92 -16.52 -8.14
C PRO A 281 -22.63 -15.66 -6.92
N SER A 282 -23.69 -15.10 -6.32
CA SER A 282 -23.62 -14.26 -5.12
C SER A 282 -24.62 -14.69 -4.03
N GLY A 283 -24.94 -16.00 -3.95
CA GLY A 283 -25.75 -16.59 -2.91
C GLY A 283 -26.96 -17.37 -3.39
N GLU A 284 -27.26 -17.41 -4.67
CA GLU A 284 -28.31 -18.25 -5.22
C GLU A 284 -28.00 -19.73 -4.99
N GLY A 285 -28.90 -20.44 -4.33
CA GLY A 285 -28.69 -21.84 -3.96
C GLY A 285 -27.62 -22.11 -2.88
N GLY A 286 -27.09 -21.06 -2.23
CA GLY A 286 -26.02 -21.15 -1.23
C GLY A 286 -24.61 -21.12 -1.82
N ASP A 287 -24.48 -20.91 -3.13
CA ASP A 287 -23.22 -20.79 -3.83
C ASP A 287 -22.74 -19.33 -3.86
N TYR A 288 -21.48 -19.10 -3.52
CA TYR A 288 -20.86 -17.77 -3.44
C TYR A 288 -19.50 -17.77 -4.11
N GLU A 289 -19.41 -17.14 -5.26
CA GLU A 289 -18.15 -16.83 -5.96
C GLU A 289 -17.78 -15.34 -5.87
N GLN A 290 -18.68 -14.53 -5.33
CA GLN A 290 -18.49 -13.13 -4.96
C GLN A 290 -19.47 -12.75 -3.84
N LEU A 291 -19.25 -11.62 -3.15
CA LEU A 291 -20.12 -11.18 -2.06
C LEU A 291 -21.44 -10.56 -2.55
N ASN A 292 -21.39 -9.84 -3.66
CA ASN A 292 -22.52 -9.21 -4.36
C ASN A 292 -22.13 -8.99 -5.83
N ASP A 293 -23.07 -8.53 -6.65
CA ASP A 293 -22.88 -8.19 -8.07
C ASP A 293 -22.71 -6.67 -8.31
N SER A 294 -22.50 -5.87 -7.25
CA SER A 294 -22.32 -4.42 -7.36
C SER A 294 -20.96 -4.02 -7.92
N LEU A 295 -20.79 -2.73 -8.26
CA LEU A 295 -19.52 -2.18 -8.78
C LEU A 295 -18.33 -2.44 -7.85
N LEU A 296 -18.54 -2.36 -6.52
CA LEU A 296 -17.62 -2.80 -5.49
C LEU A 296 -18.30 -3.82 -4.58
N GLN A 297 -17.59 -4.85 -4.16
CA GLN A 297 -18.09 -5.77 -3.14
C GLN A 297 -18.10 -5.12 -1.76
N ILE A 298 -17.01 -4.47 -1.41
CA ILE A 298 -16.79 -3.69 -0.18
C ILE A 298 -15.84 -2.53 -0.50
N GLU A 299 -15.70 -1.56 0.40
CA GLU A 299 -14.82 -0.40 0.23
C GLU A 299 -13.35 -0.76 0.00
N ASN A 300 -12.89 -1.89 0.52
CA ASN A 300 -11.51 -2.36 0.33
C ASN A 300 -11.17 -2.70 -1.13
N GLU A 301 -12.18 -2.93 -1.96
CA GLU A 301 -12.01 -3.20 -3.38
C GLU A 301 -11.64 -1.96 -4.20
N PHE A 302 -11.89 -0.75 -3.67
CA PHE A 302 -11.51 0.47 -4.35
C PHE A 302 -9.98 0.64 -4.39
N TYR A 303 -9.41 0.69 -5.59
CA TYR A 303 -7.99 0.92 -5.80
C TYR A 303 -7.64 2.39 -5.63
N SER A 304 -6.84 2.71 -4.63
CA SER A 304 -6.36 4.07 -4.34
C SER A 304 -4.89 4.04 -3.89
N THR A 305 -4.14 5.07 -4.23
CA THR A 305 -2.74 5.25 -3.81
C THR A 305 -2.60 5.66 -2.35
N ILE A 306 -3.68 6.17 -1.75
CA ILE A 306 -3.79 6.56 -0.34
C ILE A 306 -5.24 6.36 0.11
N ARG A 307 -5.43 5.97 1.38
CA ARG A 307 -6.77 5.81 1.99
C ARG A 307 -6.86 6.52 3.33
N PRO A 308 -8.02 7.18 3.62
CA PRO A 308 -8.39 7.55 4.98
C PRO A 308 -8.75 6.28 5.75
N LYS A 309 -8.28 6.17 6.99
CA LYS A 309 -8.48 4.99 7.83
C LYS A 309 -8.97 5.37 9.23
N ARG A 310 -9.71 4.44 9.82
CA ARG A 310 -10.06 4.39 11.24
C ARG A 310 -10.13 2.94 11.67
N VAL A 311 -9.68 2.64 12.88
CA VAL A 311 -9.83 1.32 13.46
C VAL A 311 -11.33 1.02 13.62
N ALA A 312 -11.79 -0.01 12.93
CA ALA A 312 -13.16 -0.51 13.00
C ALA A 312 -13.31 -1.51 14.16
N ALA A 313 -14.48 -1.55 14.77
CA ALA A 313 -14.84 -2.61 15.70
C ALA A 313 -15.03 -3.94 14.94
N SER A 314 -15.06 -5.06 15.68
CA SER A 314 -15.35 -6.37 15.07
C SER A 314 -16.71 -6.38 14.39
N GLY A 315 -16.77 -6.73 13.11
CA GLY A 315 -17.98 -6.74 12.30
C GLY A 315 -18.45 -5.36 11.79
N GLU A 316 -17.78 -4.27 12.17
CA GLU A 316 -18.05 -2.91 11.66
C GLU A 316 -17.39 -2.72 10.29
N THR A 317 -18.10 -2.08 9.33
CA THR A 317 -17.50 -1.70 8.04
C THR A 317 -16.56 -0.49 8.22
N ALA A 318 -15.54 -0.36 7.37
CA ALA A 318 -14.62 0.78 7.46
C ALA A 318 -15.35 2.11 7.20
N LEU A 319 -16.35 2.14 6.32
CA LEU A 319 -17.15 3.35 6.08
C LEU A 319 -17.98 3.74 7.31
N THR A 320 -18.55 2.75 8.04
CA THR A 320 -19.27 2.99 9.30
C THR A 320 -18.34 3.55 10.37
N ALA A 321 -17.13 2.98 10.51
CA ALA A 321 -16.13 3.49 11.44
C ALA A 321 -15.73 4.95 11.12
N LEU A 322 -15.50 5.27 9.84
CA LEU A 322 -15.21 6.64 9.40
C LEU A 322 -16.38 7.59 9.66
N ARG A 323 -17.64 7.18 9.40
CA ARG A 323 -18.84 7.98 9.70
C ARG A 323 -18.94 8.28 11.19
N ARG A 324 -18.72 7.26 12.03
CA ARG A 324 -18.84 7.36 13.49
C ARG A 324 -17.79 8.28 14.13
N GLY A 325 -16.56 8.23 13.63
CA GLY A 325 -15.43 8.86 14.34
C GLY A 325 -14.50 9.73 13.49
N GLY A 326 -14.79 9.94 12.20
CA GLY A 326 -13.89 10.67 11.29
C GLY A 326 -12.60 9.90 10.98
N ILE A 327 -11.64 10.56 10.36
CA ILE A 327 -10.34 9.97 9.99
C ILE A 327 -9.41 9.92 11.20
N GLU A 328 -8.75 8.79 11.43
CA GLU A 328 -7.80 8.58 12.53
C GLU A 328 -6.35 8.55 12.03
N TYR A 329 -6.11 7.97 10.86
CA TYR A 329 -4.80 7.90 10.20
C TYR A 329 -4.96 7.77 8.69
N ILE A 330 -3.87 7.85 7.96
CA ILE A 330 -3.85 7.57 6.52
C ILE A 330 -2.95 6.39 6.20
N GLU A 331 -3.26 5.69 5.11
CA GLU A 331 -2.52 4.56 4.59
C GLU A 331 -2.04 4.86 3.17
N VAL A 332 -0.71 5.03 3.00
CA VAL A 332 -0.07 5.12 1.68
C VAL A 332 0.10 3.71 1.12
N ARG A 333 -0.31 3.48 -0.14
CA ARG A 333 -0.39 2.14 -0.75
C ARG A 333 0.44 1.98 -2.04
N CYS A 334 1.08 3.04 -2.48
CA CYS A 334 1.74 3.08 -3.79
C CYS A 334 3.23 2.70 -3.78
N LEU A 335 3.78 2.24 -2.65
CA LEU A 335 5.19 1.89 -2.57
C LEU A 335 5.47 0.50 -3.14
N ASP A 336 6.43 0.43 -4.05
CA ASP A 336 6.97 -0.85 -4.51
C ASP A 336 7.91 -1.49 -3.49
N VAL A 337 8.01 -2.81 -3.52
CA VAL A 337 9.04 -3.55 -2.80
C VAL A 337 10.39 -3.27 -3.47
N ASN A 338 11.27 -2.56 -2.79
CA ASN A 338 12.62 -2.25 -3.28
C ASN A 338 13.54 -3.47 -3.08
N PRO A 339 14.01 -4.14 -4.15
CA PRO A 339 14.85 -5.34 -4.02
C PRO A 339 16.20 -5.07 -3.38
N PHE A 340 16.67 -3.83 -3.36
CA PHE A 340 17.97 -3.45 -2.81
C PHE A 340 17.97 -3.29 -1.28
N ALA A 341 16.78 -3.26 -0.66
CA ALA A 341 16.59 -3.23 0.78
C ALA A 341 16.03 -4.59 1.28
N PRO A 342 16.56 -5.17 2.38
CA PRO A 342 16.12 -6.48 2.86
C PRO A 342 14.63 -6.51 3.24
N LEU A 343 14.10 -5.43 3.74
CA LEU A 343 12.68 -5.28 4.10
C LEU A 343 11.81 -4.70 2.98
N GLY A 344 12.39 -4.43 1.80
CA GLY A 344 11.69 -3.76 0.70
C GLY A 344 11.55 -2.25 0.87
N LEU A 345 11.85 -1.73 2.04
CA LEU A 345 12.02 -0.31 2.38
C LEU A 345 13.11 -0.19 3.46
N ASP A 346 13.54 1.04 3.72
CA ASP A 346 14.59 1.35 4.68
C ASP A 346 14.25 2.61 5.51
N GLU A 347 15.13 2.94 6.45
CA GLU A 347 15.00 4.12 7.31
C GLU A 347 14.96 5.43 6.49
N GLU A 348 15.77 5.53 5.43
CA GLU A 348 15.78 6.70 4.55
C GLU A 348 14.41 6.92 3.90
N THR A 349 13.78 5.84 3.42
CA THR A 349 12.43 5.86 2.84
C THR A 349 11.39 6.33 3.86
N ILE A 350 11.41 5.80 5.10
CA ILE A 350 10.47 6.18 6.15
C ILE A 350 10.64 7.66 6.53
N ARG A 351 11.87 8.13 6.72
CA ARG A 351 12.15 9.53 7.05
C ARG A 351 11.70 10.49 5.96
N PHE A 352 11.87 10.10 4.71
CA PHE A 352 11.35 10.88 3.60
C PHE A 352 9.81 10.90 3.60
N LEU A 353 9.15 9.76 3.81
CA LEU A 353 7.69 9.67 3.84
C LEU A 353 7.09 10.51 4.98
N ASP A 354 7.69 10.49 6.17
CA ASP A 354 7.27 11.35 7.28
C ASP A 354 7.33 12.84 6.90
N ALA A 355 8.45 13.28 6.33
CA ALA A 355 8.62 14.67 5.90
C ALA A 355 7.66 15.04 4.75
N PHE A 356 7.44 14.14 3.80
CA PHE A 356 6.53 14.32 2.67
C PHE A 356 5.05 14.39 3.13
N LEU A 357 4.63 13.48 3.99
CA LEU A 357 3.24 13.45 4.47
C LEU A 357 2.93 14.63 5.40
N LEU A 358 3.89 15.01 6.24
CA LEU A 358 3.76 16.22 7.05
C LEU A 358 3.73 17.48 6.16
N HIS A 359 4.53 17.53 5.08
CA HIS A 359 4.45 18.59 4.09
C HIS A 359 3.08 18.65 3.41
N CYS A 360 2.53 17.50 2.98
CA CYS A 360 1.18 17.42 2.42
C CYS A 360 0.09 17.90 3.40
N LEU A 361 0.29 17.66 4.71
CA LEU A 361 -0.64 18.09 5.75
C LEU A 361 -0.65 19.61 5.95
N VAL A 362 0.49 20.28 5.80
CA VAL A 362 0.65 21.70 6.11
C VAL A 362 0.68 22.61 4.89
N GLU A 363 0.61 22.08 3.71
CA GLU A 363 0.45 22.86 2.48
C GLU A 363 -1.03 23.20 2.24
N ASP A 364 -1.31 24.37 1.66
CA ASP A 364 -2.66 24.75 1.27
C ASP A 364 -3.26 23.71 0.33
N SER A 365 -4.49 23.30 0.63
CA SER A 365 -5.16 22.22 -0.10
C SER A 365 -6.56 22.63 -0.55
N PRO A 366 -6.68 23.40 -1.64
CA PRO A 366 -7.98 23.73 -2.18
C PRO A 366 -8.73 22.47 -2.64
N PRO A 367 -10.07 22.52 -2.74
CA PRO A 367 -10.86 21.44 -3.31
C PRO A 367 -10.35 21.03 -4.69
N CYS A 368 -10.32 19.72 -4.95
CA CYS A 368 -9.93 19.17 -6.23
C CYS A 368 -11.14 19.08 -7.16
N SER A 369 -11.03 19.62 -8.37
CA SER A 369 -12.07 19.51 -9.40
C SER A 369 -11.88 18.23 -10.22
N PRO A 370 -12.95 17.72 -10.91
CA PRO A 370 -12.80 16.59 -11.83
C PRO A 370 -11.79 16.83 -12.96
N ALA A 371 -11.67 18.08 -13.42
CA ALA A 371 -10.68 18.45 -14.44
C ALA A 371 -9.24 18.39 -13.90
N GLU A 372 -9.03 18.82 -12.65
CA GLU A 372 -7.74 18.66 -11.98
C GLU A 372 -7.42 17.19 -11.77
N GLN A 373 -8.39 16.38 -11.29
CA GLN A 373 -8.18 14.95 -11.08
C GLN A 373 -7.73 14.24 -12.36
N ALA A 374 -8.35 14.53 -13.50
CA ALA A 374 -7.95 13.97 -14.80
C ALA A 374 -6.48 14.29 -15.16
N VAL A 375 -6.01 15.50 -14.84
CA VAL A 375 -4.60 15.91 -15.04
C VAL A 375 -3.67 15.14 -14.09
N LEU A 376 -4.09 14.93 -12.83
CA LEU A 376 -3.31 14.16 -11.86
C LEU A 376 -3.17 12.71 -12.29
N ASP A 377 -4.25 12.10 -12.79
CA ASP A 377 -4.26 10.72 -13.29
C ASP A 377 -3.36 10.57 -14.54
N GLU A 378 -3.42 11.54 -15.47
CA GLU A 378 -2.51 11.59 -16.64
C GLU A 378 -1.04 11.68 -16.21
N ASN A 379 -0.72 12.55 -15.26
CA ASN A 379 0.63 12.73 -14.75
C ASN A 379 1.15 11.46 -14.08
N LEU A 380 0.32 10.84 -13.22
CA LEU A 380 0.68 9.59 -12.56
C LEU A 380 0.96 8.48 -13.58
N ALA A 381 0.07 8.26 -14.53
CA ALA A 381 0.25 7.27 -15.60
C ALA A 381 1.50 7.56 -16.44
N THR A 382 1.75 8.85 -16.75
CA THR A 382 2.95 9.28 -17.48
C THR A 382 4.23 8.92 -16.71
N VAL A 383 4.28 9.17 -15.41
CA VAL A 383 5.45 8.85 -14.58
C VAL A 383 5.64 7.35 -14.40
N VAL A 384 4.56 6.60 -14.23
CA VAL A 384 4.59 5.13 -14.19
C VAL A 384 5.30 4.58 -15.42
N ASP A 385 4.89 5.01 -16.60
CA ASP A 385 5.33 4.42 -17.87
C ASP A 385 6.65 5.03 -18.40
N ARG A 386 6.91 6.30 -18.10
CA ARG A 386 7.95 7.11 -18.74
C ARG A 386 8.73 8.00 -17.78
N GLY A 387 8.59 7.82 -16.45
CA GLY A 387 9.09 8.77 -15.46
C GLY A 387 10.58 9.13 -15.60
N ARG A 388 11.40 8.19 -16.10
CA ARG A 388 12.84 8.38 -16.31
C ARG A 388 13.22 8.86 -17.72
N GLU A 389 12.23 9.17 -18.58
CA GLU A 389 12.50 9.65 -19.92
C GLU A 389 13.17 11.03 -19.89
N PRO A 390 14.30 11.22 -20.61
CA PRO A 390 14.96 12.51 -20.66
C PRO A 390 14.05 13.63 -21.16
N GLY A 391 13.97 14.73 -20.41
CA GLY A 391 13.16 15.89 -20.78
C GLY A 391 11.65 15.71 -20.58
N LEU A 392 11.20 14.66 -19.89
CA LEU A 392 9.79 14.44 -19.61
C LEU A 392 9.15 15.67 -18.95
N THR A 393 7.96 16.00 -19.43
CA THR A 393 7.14 17.10 -18.88
C THR A 393 5.81 16.58 -18.34
N LEU A 394 5.35 17.17 -17.26
CA LEU A 394 4.03 16.91 -16.67
C LEU A 394 3.09 18.10 -16.89
N ALA A 395 1.79 17.83 -16.97
CA ALA A 395 0.76 18.85 -17.10
C ALA A 395 0.53 19.59 -15.77
N GLY A 396 0.20 20.88 -15.85
CA GLY A 396 -0.13 21.72 -14.69
C GLY A 396 -0.98 22.92 -15.10
N THR A 397 -1.43 23.71 -14.14
CA THR A 397 -2.31 24.89 -14.36
C THR A 397 -1.71 25.96 -15.26
N GLY A 398 -0.38 26.01 -15.40
CA GLY A 398 0.35 26.96 -16.27
C GLY A 398 0.89 26.33 -17.56
N GLY A 399 0.45 25.11 -17.94
CA GLY A 399 0.99 24.35 -19.06
C GLY A 399 1.92 23.23 -18.63
N ARG A 400 2.60 22.61 -19.58
CA ARG A 400 3.52 21.50 -19.28
C ARG A 400 4.88 22.01 -18.80
N ARG A 401 5.40 21.39 -17.75
CA ARG A 401 6.70 21.75 -17.13
C ARG A 401 7.58 20.51 -16.99
N PRO A 402 8.92 20.65 -17.06
CA PRO A 402 9.84 19.53 -16.84
C PRO A 402 9.60 18.87 -15.49
N LEU A 403 9.54 17.52 -15.47
CA LEU A 403 9.39 16.73 -14.25
C LEU A 403 10.47 17.10 -13.21
N SER A 404 11.72 17.20 -13.64
CA SER A 404 12.85 17.54 -12.76
C SER A 404 12.68 18.90 -12.07
N ALA A 405 12.14 19.90 -12.78
CA ALA A 405 11.88 21.21 -12.18
C ALA A 405 10.76 21.14 -11.13
N LEU A 406 9.65 20.44 -11.45
CA LEU A 406 8.54 20.23 -10.51
C LEU A 406 9.00 19.43 -9.28
N ALA A 407 9.79 18.38 -9.48
CA ALA A 407 10.34 17.57 -8.40
C ALA A 407 11.25 18.41 -7.49
N GLY A 408 12.17 19.20 -8.07
CA GLY A 408 13.06 20.07 -7.30
C GLY A 408 12.32 21.09 -6.44
N GLU A 409 11.30 21.76 -7.01
CA GLU A 409 10.46 22.70 -6.25
C GLU A 409 9.75 22.02 -5.08
N ARG A 410 9.24 20.79 -5.30
CA ARG A 410 8.53 20.04 -4.27
C ARG A 410 9.49 19.56 -3.19
N LEU A 411 10.64 19.04 -3.54
CA LEU A 411 11.67 18.62 -2.59
C LEU A 411 12.16 19.76 -1.71
N GLN A 412 12.27 20.99 -2.24
CA GLN A 412 12.57 22.18 -1.42
C GLN A 412 11.47 22.47 -0.37
N GLY A 413 10.18 22.23 -0.69
CA GLY A 413 9.09 22.32 0.27
C GLY A 413 9.21 21.27 1.36
N ILE A 414 9.44 20.01 0.97
CA ILE A 414 9.61 18.86 1.88
C ILE A 414 10.85 19.06 2.77
N ALA A 415 11.95 19.61 2.25
CA ALA A 415 13.16 19.89 3.02
C ALA A 415 12.92 20.85 4.20
N ARG A 416 11.99 21.82 4.06
CA ARG A 416 11.59 22.68 5.19
C ARG A 416 10.92 21.89 6.30
N THR A 417 10.02 20.99 5.95
CA THR A 417 9.35 20.11 6.92
C THR A 417 10.34 19.13 7.56
N ALA A 418 11.24 18.57 6.76
CA ALA A 418 12.34 17.72 7.24
C ALA A 418 13.24 18.45 8.26
N ALA A 419 13.51 19.75 8.04
CA ALA A 419 14.29 20.54 8.99
C ALA A 419 13.58 20.71 10.35
N LEU A 420 12.25 20.79 10.36
CA LEU A 420 11.47 20.84 11.62
C LEU A 420 11.50 19.48 12.35
N LEU A 421 11.39 18.38 11.60
CA LEU A 421 11.54 17.03 12.17
C LEU A 421 12.94 16.82 12.74
N ASP A 422 13.99 17.20 12.02
CA ASP A 422 15.38 17.13 12.49
C ASP A 422 15.58 17.95 13.77
N ALA A 423 15.03 19.17 13.83
CA ALA A 423 15.10 20.00 15.02
C ALA A 423 14.38 19.37 16.23
N ALA A 424 13.27 18.69 15.99
CA ALA A 424 12.53 17.97 17.02
C ALA A 424 13.25 16.73 17.54
N HIS A 425 13.88 15.98 16.65
CA HIS A 425 14.65 14.77 16.98
C HIS A 425 16.08 15.05 17.45
N GLY A 426 16.62 16.22 17.14
CA GLY A 426 18.00 16.59 17.48
C GLY A 426 19.04 15.96 16.56
N ASP A 427 18.67 15.61 15.33
CA ASP A 427 19.55 14.97 14.32
C ASP A 427 19.45 15.71 12.97
N GLY A 428 19.91 15.12 11.89
CA GLY A 428 19.87 15.67 10.51
C GLY A 428 19.35 14.64 9.49
N ALA A 429 18.75 13.56 9.96
CA ALA A 429 18.48 12.38 9.16
C ALA A 429 17.30 12.57 8.18
N CYS A 430 16.29 13.37 8.54
CA CYS A 430 15.19 13.68 7.62
C CYS A 430 15.67 14.56 6.44
N ARG A 431 16.50 15.56 6.69
CA ARG A 431 17.11 16.36 5.60
C ARG A 431 18.06 15.52 4.75
N ALA A 432 18.82 14.61 5.36
CA ALA A 432 19.67 13.68 4.61
C ALA A 432 18.83 12.76 3.69
N ALA A 433 17.69 12.26 4.18
CA ALA A 433 16.76 11.49 3.38
C ALA A 433 16.19 12.29 2.19
N VAL A 434 15.84 13.56 2.38
CA VAL A 434 15.39 14.44 1.27
C VAL A 434 16.52 14.68 0.27
N ALA A 435 17.75 14.95 0.74
CA ALA A 435 18.91 15.17 -0.14
C ALA A 435 19.23 13.92 -0.99
N ALA A 436 19.06 12.71 -0.44
CA ALA A 436 19.20 11.47 -1.19
C ALA A 436 18.16 11.37 -2.34
N GLN A 437 16.95 11.88 -2.13
CA GLN A 437 15.93 11.93 -3.18
C GLN A 437 16.21 13.03 -4.21
N GLU A 438 16.76 14.18 -3.81
CA GLU A 438 17.22 15.21 -4.74
C GLU A 438 18.31 14.67 -5.68
N ALA A 439 19.21 13.83 -5.16
CA ALA A 439 20.23 13.18 -5.99
C ALA A 439 19.62 12.28 -7.07
N LYS A 440 18.51 11.58 -6.81
CA LYS A 440 17.78 10.77 -7.83
C LYS A 440 17.12 11.65 -8.90
N VAL A 441 16.72 12.88 -8.58
CA VAL A 441 16.19 13.84 -9.58
C VAL A 441 17.29 14.39 -10.47
N GLN A 442 18.50 14.55 -9.92
CA GLN A 442 19.67 14.99 -10.68
C GLN A 442 20.26 13.87 -11.54
N ASP A 443 20.24 12.64 -11.04
CA ASP A 443 20.71 11.43 -11.73
C ASP A 443 19.61 10.36 -11.69
N THR A 444 18.84 10.25 -12.78
CA THR A 444 17.74 9.29 -12.90
C THR A 444 18.21 7.82 -12.79
N GLU A 445 19.50 7.55 -13.08
CA GLU A 445 20.08 6.21 -12.98
C GLU A 445 20.26 5.77 -11.52
N ALA A 446 20.20 6.67 -10.56
CA ALA A 446 20.19 6.38 -9.13
C ALA A 446 18.84 5.85 -8.62
N THR A 447 17.75 5.95 -9.39
CA THR A 447 16.43 5.43 -9.00
C THR A 447 16.41 3.90 -8.93
N PRO A 448 15.61 3.29 -8.03
CA PRO A 448 15.54 1.83 -7.93
C PRO A 448 15.17 1.16 -9.26
N SER A 449 14.23 1.72 -10.02
CA SER A 449 13.83 1.18 -11.33
C SER A 449 14.96 1.20 -12.37
N ALA A 450 15.77 2.26 -12.42
CA ALA A 450 16.92 2.35 -13.31
C ALA A 450 18.00 1.33 -12.92
N ARG A 451 18.33 1.27 -11.63
CA ARG A 451 19.31 0.31 -11.07
C ARG A 451 18.93 -1.13 -11.38
N MET A 452 17.64 -1.49 -11.29
CA MET A 452 17.15 -2.82 -11.66
C MET A 452 17.45 -3.12 -13.12
N LEU A 453 17.05 -2.25 -14.04
CA LEU A 453 17.28 -2.48 -15.49
C LEU A 453 18.77 -2.50 -15.83
N ALA A 454 19.56 -1.60 -15.23
CA ALA A 454 21.02 -1.56 -15.43
C ALA A 454 21.71 -2.85 -14.95
N GLU A 455 21.32 -3.39 -13.79
CA GLU A 455 21.88 -4.63 -13.25
C GLU A 455 21.43 -5.83 -14.10
N MET A 456 20.16 -5.93 -14.46
CA MET A 456 19.64 -6.98 -15.34
C MET A 456 20.36 -6.98 -16.69
N GLY A 457 20.53 -5.80 -17.31
CA GLY A 457 21.20 -5.65 -18.60
C GLY A 457 22.69 -5.97 -18.52
N ARG A 458 23.40 -5.46 -17.50
CA ARG A 458 24.85 -5.71 -17.30
C ARG A 458 25.14 -7.19 -17.08
N ASP A 459 24.31 -7.88 -16.31
CA ASP A 459 24.53 -9.27 -15.91
C ASP A 459 23.85 -10.28 -16.85
N GLY A 460 23.12 -9.81 -17.88
CA GLY A 460 22.36 -10.65 -18.82
C GLY A 460 21.26 -11.47 -18.13
N LEU A 461 20.61 -10.92 -17.09
CA LEU A 461 19.63 -11.64 -16.30
C LEU A 461 18.21 -11.34 -16.75
N PRO A 462 17.38 -12.36 -17.05
CA PRO A 462 15.96 -12.17 -17.16
C PRO A 462 15.36 -11.82 -15.79
N PHE A 463 14.20 -11.15 -15.79
CA PHE A 463 13.52 -10.62 -14.60
C PHE A 463 13.41 -11.66 -13.46
N TYR A 464 13.00 -12.89 -13.79
CA TYR A 464 12.84 -13.93 -12.76
C TYR A 464 14.16 -14.33 -12.10
N ARG A 465 15.29 -14.33 -12.83
CA ARG A 465 16.62 -14.62 -12.28
C ARG A 465 17.13 -13.49 -11.40
N PHE A 466 16.86 -12.24 -11.82
CA PHE A 466 17.15 -11.09 -10.99
C PHE A 466 16.38 -11.15 -9.65
N GLY A 467 15.07 -11.39 -9.72
CA GLY A 467 14.24 -11.51 -8.51
C GLY A 467 14.65 -12.67 -7.62
N LEU A 468 14.99 -13.84 -8.22
CA LEU A 468 15.44 -14.99 -7.46
C LEU A 468 16.79 -14.72 -6.76
N ARG A 469 17.74 -14.04 -7.41
CA ARG A 469 19.01 -13.59 -6.80
C ARG A 469 18.77 -12.80 -5.50
N TYR A 470 17.91 -11.82 -5.54
CA TYR A 470 17.59 -11.00 -4.37
C TYR A 470 16.76 -11.75 -3.33
N SER A 471 15.84 -12.61 -3.75
CA SER A 471 15.08 -13.49 -2.85
C SER A 471 16.00 -14.46 -2.08
N GLU A 472 16.99 -15.03 -2.75
CA GLU A 472 18.01 -15.88 -2.11
C GLU A 472 18.89 -15.11 -1.13
N ARG A 473 19.38 -13.92 -1.56
CA ARG A 473 20.19 -13.04 -0.72
C ARG A 473 19.49 -12.69 0.59
N TRP A 474 18.22 -12.29 0.50
CA TRP A 474 17.45 -11.90 1.68
C TRP A 474 16.99 -13.10 2.50
N ALA A 475 16.72 -14.25 1.86
CA ALA A 475 16.46 -15.49 2.58
C ALA A 475 17.65 -15.90 3.44
N GLN A 476 18.87 -15.82 2.89
CA GLN A 476 20.09 -16.08 3.65
C GLN A 476 20.24 -15.08 4.81
N TYR A 477 20.09 -13.78 4.53
CA TYR A 477 20.19 -12.73 5.54
C TYR A 477 19.25 -12.97 6.73
N PHE A 478 17.96 -13.26 6.50
CA PHE A 478 16.98 -13.46 7.57
C PHE A 478 17.12 -14.80 8.28
N ARG A 479 17.61 -15.84 7.63
CA ARG A 479 17.93 -17.12 8.28
C ARG A 479 19.13 -17.03 9.19
N GLU A 480 20.13 -16.23 8.83
CA GLU A 480 21.35 -16.01 9.61
C GLU A 480 21.16 -14.94 10.70
N ARG A 481 20.18 -14.06 10.56
CA ARG A 481 19.89 -13.01 11.53
C ARG A 481 19.47 -13.61 12.87
N THR A 482 20.12 -13.17 13.93
CA THR A 482 19.76 -13.57 15.29
C THR A 482 18.42 -12.93 15.66
N LEU A 483 17.42 -13.76 15.92
CA LEU A 483 16.15 -13.33 16.51
C LEU A 483 16.30 -13.43 18.04
N ALA A 484 16.10 -12.33 18.75
CA ALA A 484 16.17 -12.30 20.21
C ALA A 484 15.18 -13.29 20.84
N GLY A 485 15.55 -13.92 21.95
CA GLY A 485 14.75 -14.99 22.53
C GLY A 485 13.35 -14.54 22.98
N ASP A 486 13.22 -13.31 23.46
CA ASP A 486 11.95 -12.69 23.85
C ASP A 486 11.07 -12.38 22.62
N ALA A 487 11.65 -11.87 21.53
CA ALA A 487 10.93 -11.63 20.28
C ALA A 487 10.46 -12.94 19.64
N LEU A 488 11.31 -13.99 19.66
CA LEU A 488 10.92 -15.32 19.19
C LEU A 488 9.74 -15.87 20.00
N ALA A 489 9.88 -15.86 21.33
CA ALA A 489 8.83 -16.37 22.23
C ALA A 489 7.51 -15.59 22.07
N ALA A 490 7.57 -14.28 21.83
CA ALA A 490 6.38 -13.47 21.59
C ALA A 490 5.67 -13.85 20.30
N LEU A 491 6.40 -14.08 19.19
CA LEU A 491 5.84 -14.50 17.90
C LEU A 491 5.28 -15.93 17.94
N GLU A 492 5.97 -16.85 18.62
CA GLU A 492 5.46 -18.22 18.84
C GLU A 492 4.17 -18.21 19.65
N ALA A 493 4.14 -17.47 20.77
CA ALA A 493 2.95 -17.33 21.58
C ALA A 493 1.78 -16.65 20.84
N GLU A 494 2.08 -15.65 19.97
CA GLU A 494 1.06 -15.03 19.14
C GLU A 494 0.50 -16.00 18.11
N SER A 495 1.35 -16.82 17.48
CA SER A 495 0.90 -17.87 16.56
C SER A 495 -0.05 -18.85 17.23
N GLU A 496 0.25 -19.31 18.46
CA GLU A 496 -0.62 -20.20 19.23
C GLU A 496 -1.93 -19.52 19.62
N ARG A 497 -1.88 -18.28 20.14
CA ARG A 497 -3.09 -17.49 20.48
C ARG A 497 -3.99 -17.27 19.28
N SER A 498 -3.41 -17.02 18.12
CA SER A 498 -4.18 -16.78 16.90
C SER A 498 -4.96 -18.01 16.45
N LEU A 499 -4.41 -19.21 16.60
CA LEU A 499 -5.12 -20.47 16.32
C LEU A 499 -6.28 -20.71 17.30
N GLU A 500 -6.10 -20.33 18.58
CA GLU A 500 -7.18 -20.42 19.57
C GLU A 500 -8.28 -19.41 19.27
N ALA A 501 -7.92 -18.14 19.00
CA ALA A 501 -8.88 -17.11 18.64
C ALA A 501 -9.69 -17.45 17.37
N GLN A 502 -9.08 -18.12 16.39
CA GLN A 502 -9.83 -18.62 15.22
C GLN A 502 -10.87 -19.66 15.64
N ARG A 503 -10.48 -20.64 16.49
CA ARG A 503 -11.42 -21.67 16.98
C ARG A 503 -12.57 -21.07 17.78
N GLU A 504 -12.28 -20.06 18.60
CA GLU A 504 -13.32 -19.33 19.36
C GLU A 504 -14.31 -18.61 18.42
N LEU A 505 -13.81 -17.93 17.37
CA LEU A 505 -14.66 -17.32 16.34
C LEU A 505 -15.52 -18.34 15.61
N GLU A 506 -14.96 -19.48 15.23
CA GLU A 506 -15.69 -20.55 14.57
C GLU A 506 -16.78 -21.18 15.47
N ALA A 507 -16.49 -21.32 16.76
CA ALA A 507 -17.46 -21.83 17.75
C ALA A 507 -18.56 -20.81 18.11
N ALA A 508 -18.27 -19.52 18.00
CA ALA A 508 -19.22 -18.45 18.31
C ALA A 508 -20.19 -18.13 17.17
N ASP A 509 -19.95 -18.63 15.97
CA ASP A 509 -20.84 -18.41 14.83
C ASP A 509 -22.19 -19.07 15.02
N THR A 510 -23.24 -18.26 15.06
CA THR A 510 -24.63 -18.71 15.25
C THR A 510 -25.53 -18.42 14.05
N LEU A 511 -25.08 -17.54 13.14
CA LEU A 511 -25.82 -17.17 11.93
C LEU A 511 -25.39 -18.05 10.76
N ASP A 512 -26.32 -18.33 9.85
CA ASP A 512 -25.93 -18.79 8.52
C ASP A 512 -25.22 -17.65 7.76
N PHE A 513 -24.45 -18.00 6.73
CA PHE A 513 -23.63 -17.03 6.01
C PHE A 513 -24.45 -15.95 5.28
N ALA A 514 -25.62 -16.29 4.76
CA ALA A 514 -26.49 -15.32 4.08
C ALA A 514 -27.00 -14.27 5.06
N SER A 515 -27.46 -14.70 6.24
CA SER A 515 -27.90 -13.80 7.32
C SER A 515 -26.76 -12.92 7.84
N TYR A 516 -25.56 -13.47 8.00
CA TYR A 516 -24.37 -12.72 8.37
C TYR A 516 -24.04 -11.63 7.34
N LEU A 517 -24.03 -12.01 6.06
CA LEU A 517 -23.71 -11.09 4.96
C LEU A 517 -24.76 -9.98 4.81
N ALA A 518 -26.05 -10.32 4.97
CA ALA A 518 -27.12 -9.33 4.97
C ALA A 518 -26.94 -8.28 6.08
N ALA A 519 -26.66 -8.73 7.32
CA ALA A 519 -26.39 -7.84 8.44
C ALA A 519 -25.14 -6.96 8.21
N TYR A 520 -24.12 -7.48 7.53
CA TYR A 520 -22.94 -6.69 7.15
C TYR A 520 -23.30 -5.59 6.16
N TYR A 521 -24.11 -5.87 5.12
CA TYR A 521 -24.54 -4.88 4.11
C TYR A 521 -25.57 -3.87 4.62
N ASP A 522 -26.38 -4.23 5.63
CA ASP A 522 -27.32 -3.29 6.27
C ASP A 522 -26.61 -2.07 6.85
N GLN A 523 -25.34 -2.20 7.25
CA GLN A 523 -24.55 -1.07 7.73
C GLN A 523 -24.33 -0.01 6.62
N TYR A 524 -24.13 -0.42 5.37
CA TYR A 524 -24.02 0.53 4.25
C TYR A 524 -25.35 1.21 3.96
N ALA A 525 -26.46 0.50 4.07
CA ALA A 525 -27.78 1.12 3.88
C ALA A 525 -28.07 2.20 4.93
N ALA A 526 -27.52 2.02 6.15
CA ALA A 526 -27.68 2.96 7.27
C ALA A 526 -26.73 4.19 7.21
N LEU A 527 -25.69 4.17 6.36
CA LEU A 527 -24.80 5.32 6.14
C LEU A 527 -25.56 6.43 5.37
#